data_8fe40146989f1e67c7e07d74175a9359
#
_entry.id   8fe40146989f1e67c7e07d74175a9359
#
_cell.length_a   1.000
_cell.length_b   1.000
_cell.length_c   1.000
_cell.angle_alpha   90.00
_cell.angle_beta   90.00
_cell.angle_gamma   90.00
#
_symmetry.space_group_name_H-M   'P 1'
#
loop_
_entity.id
_entity.type
_entity.pdbx_description
1 polymer ?
#
loop_
_entity_poly.entity_id
_entity_poly.type
_entity_poly.pdbx_seq_one_letter_code
_entity_poly.pdbx_strand_id
1 'polypeptide(L)'
;MKEILTKAECSAMRGIAILAIMLHNYCHFNGKIVQENEYQFLDFNNARLWQVLSNPTELLPVHLLSFFGHYGVPVFLFLSGFGLVKKYETCCTSQTSQTRFLRYHYLKLFRMLIVGFSIFLVVDAVTPGRFAFHWQNVIAQLLMYINVLPEPEKIIWPGIYWFFGLMLQLYIVYRLLLYRRSSWVVVGLIVVCWLLQVFCEPDGEMLNRLRYNCIGGMLPFGLGIIAGRFNSPLSPLLSPLYTFHFSLFTFILASLLVFVMGFSFQSWLWIPVFIVIGCVAVVKAMPEWLLKGFVWFGGISAAMFVAHPIVRKLFITVAWKQDIYDGLMLYVVVTIALSWAVKQIIDRIPSPKL
;
A
#
# COMPACT_ATOMS: atom_id res chain seq x y z
N MET A 1 -13.08 -24.87 -10.47
CA MET A 1 -12.60 -23.66 -11.16
C MET A 1 -11.36 -23.14 -10.42
N LYS A 2 -10.22 -23.01 -11.10
CA LYS A 2 -9.00 -22.45 -10.46
C LYS A 2 -9.21 -20.95 -10.27
N GLU A 3 -8.99 -20.48 -9.03
CA GLU A 3 -9.00 -19.05 -8.72
C GLU A 3 -7.79 -18.36 -9.37
N ILE A 4 -7.95 -17.09 -9.77
CA ILE A 4 -6.86 -16.27 -10.33
C ILE A 4 -5.70 -16.17 -9.34
N LEU A 5 -6.01 -16.00 -8.05
CA LEU A 5 -5.05 -15.93 -6.95
C LEU A 5 -5.50 -16.84 -5.81
N THR A 6 -4.59 -17.65 -5.32
CA THR A 6 -4.76 -18.44 -4.10
C THR A 6 -4.60 -17.56 -2.85
N LYS A 7 -5.04 -18.07 -1.69
CA LYS A 7 -4.85 -17.37 -0.40
C LYS A 7 -3.36 -17.17 -0.07
N ALA A 8 -2.51 -18.15 -0.44
CA ALA A 8 -1.06 -18.05 -0.23
C ALA A 8 -0.45 -16.95 -1.11
N GLU A 9 -0.81 -16.90 -2.38
CA GLU A 9 -0.36 -15.86 -3.30
C GLU A 9 -0.82 -14.46 -2.84
N CYS A 10 -2.08 -14.30 -2.42
CA CYS A 10 -2.56 -13.03 -1.85
C CYS A 10 -1.77 -12.63 -0.59
N SER A 11 -1.41 -13.61 0.26
CA SER A 11 -0.58 -13.34 1.44
C SER A 11 0.85 -12.95 1.06
N ALA A 12 1.45 -13.63 0.07
CA ALA A 12 2.78 -13.31 -0.42
C ALA A 12 2.83 -11.90 -1.06
N MET A 13 1.81 -11.54 -1.86
CA MET A 13 1.68 -10.18 -2.40
C MET A 13 1.65 -9.12 -1.29
N ARG A 14 0.91 -9.37 -0.18
CA ARG A 14 0.94 -8.47 1.00
C ARG A 14 2.33 -8.39 1.61
N GLY A 15 3.06 -9.51 1.66
CA GLY A 15 4.43 -9.56 2.17
C GLY A 15 5.39 -8.73 1.34
N ILE A 16 5.35 -8.85 0.02
CA ILE A 16 6.14 -8.03 -0.90
C ILE A 16 5.79 -6.55 -0.71
N ALA A 17 4.50 -6.22 -0.72
CA ALA A 17 4.01 -4.85 -0.63
C ALA A 17 4.41 -4.16 0.68
N ILE A 18 4.30 -4.85 1.83
CA ILE A 18 4.66 -4.25 3.12
C ILE A 18 6.16 -4.04 3.25
N LEU A 19 6.98 -4.95 2.73
CA LEU A 19 8.43 -4.77 2.72
C LEU A 19 8.82 -3.57 1.85
N ALA A 20 8.23 -3.44 0.66
CA ALA A 20 8.45 -2.29 -0.21
C ALA A 20 8.10 -0.97 0.49
N ILE A 21 6.91 -0.86 1.09
CA ILE A 21 6.44 0.33 1.83
C ILE A 21 7.37 0.64 3.02
N MET A 22 7.75 -0.37 3.78
CA MET A 22 8.62 -0.21 4.94
C MET A 22 9.99 0.36 4.52
N LEU A 23 10.62 -0.25 3.52
CA LEU A 23 11.92 0.19 3.02
C LEU A 23 11.85 1.60 2.40
N HIS A 24 10.82 1.86 1.60
CA HIS A 24 10.55 3.20 1.06
C HIS A 24 10.49 4.23 2.18
N ASN A 25 9.66 4.00 3.21
CA ASN A 25 9.44 4.93 4.29
C ASN A 25 10.70 5.23 5.12
N TYR A 26 11.70 4.37 5.12
CA TYR A 26 12.99 4.68 5.72
C TYR A 26 13.87 5.50 4.78
N CYS A 27 14.01 5.06 3.55
CA CYS A 27 14.89 5.68 2.55
C CYS A 27 14.43 7.10 2.19
N HIS A 28 13.14 7.32 1.99
CA HIS A 28 12.51 8.59 1.63
C HIS A 28 12.82 9.73 2.62
N PHE A 29 12.89 9.45 3.93
CA PHE A 29 13.16 10.46 4.96
C PHE A 29 14.64 10.89 5.07
N ASN A 30 15.51 10.36 4.20
CA ASN A 30 16.88 10.84 4.11
C ASN A 30 16.99 11.90 3.01
N GLY A 31 17.21 13.16 3.37
CA GLY A 31 17.15 14.33 2.47
C GLY A 31 18.14 14.33 1.32
N LYS A 32 19.13 13.42 1.29
CA LYS A 32 20.07 13.24 0.16
C LYS A 32 19.56 12.26 -0.88
N ILE A 33 18.50 11.50 -0.58
CA ILE A 33 17.95 10.45 -1.43
C ILE A 33 16.86 11.02 -2.34
N VAL A 34 16.71 10.44 -3.53
CA VAL A 34 15.67 10.81 -4.50
C VAL A 34 14.30 10.52 -3.91
N GLN A 35 13.39 11.49 -4.01
CA GLN A 35 12.00 11.32 -3.61
C GLN A 35 11.15 10.85 -4.79
N GLU A 36 10.07 10.18 -4.46
CA GLU A 36 9.09 9.64 -5.41
C GLU A 36 8.05 10.66 -5.86
N ASN A 37 7.31 10.28 -6.89
CA ASN A 37 6.06 10.91 -7.29
C ASN A 37 4.90 10.02 -6.78
N GLU A 38 4.31 10.35 -5.63
CA GLU A 38 3.21 9.57 -5.04
C GLU A 38 1.89 10.34 -5.02
N TYR A 39 1.88 11.55 -4.47
CA TYR A 39 0.66 12.37 -4.32
C TYR A 39 0.60 13.53 -5.31
N GLN A 40 1.71 13.88 -5.88
CA GLN A 40 1.90 14.89 -6.92
C GLN A 40 2.91 14.34 -7.92
N PHE A 41 2.95 14.94 -9.11
CA PHE A 41 3.92 14.60 -10.13
C PHE A 41 4.88 15.77 -10.31
N LEU A 42 6.11 15.58 -9.88
CA LEU A 42 7.16 16.58 -9.89
C LEU A 42 8.25 16.15 -10.89
N ASP A 43 8.42 16.89 -11.98
CA ASP A 43 9.47 16.63 -12.98
C ASP A 43 10.87 16.64 -12.37
N PHE A 44 11.07 17.42 -11.33
CA PHE A 44 12.32 17.47 -10.58
C PHE A 44 12.70 16.11 -9.98
N ASN A 45 11.74 15.34 -9.46
CA ASN A 45 12.00 14.01 -8.90
C ASN A 45 12.47 13.04 -9.99
N ASN A 46 11.87 13.12 -11.18
CA ASN A 46 12.28 12.34 -12.34
C ASN A 46 13.67 12.72 -12.84
N ALA A 47 13.97 14.02 -12.90
CA ALA A 47 15.30 14.51 -13.30
C ALA A 47 16.38 14.01 -12.32
N ARG A 48 16.12 14.04 -11.00
CA ARG A 48 17.02 13.51 -9.99
C ARG A 48 17.20 11.99 -10.12
N LEU A 49 16.11 11.24 -10.37
CA LEU A 49 16.22 9.80 -10.61
C LEU A 49 17.13 9.54 -11.81
N TRP A 50 16.92 10.25 -12.92
CA TRP A 50 17.74 10.10 -14.12
C TRP A 50 19.22 10.41 -13.86
N GLN A 51 19.50 11.47 -13.10
CA GLN A 51 20.87 11.83 -12.71
C GLN A 51 21.56 10.71 -11.93
N VAL A 52 20.86 10.09 -10.96
CA VAL A 52 21.40 8.99 -10.15
C VAL A 52 21.60 7.72 -10.98
N LEU A 53 20.71 7.43 -11.93
CA LEU A 53 20.85 6.30 -12.84
C LEU A 53 22.01 6.48 -13.84
N SER A 54 22.25 7.72 -14.29
CA SER A 54 23.34 8.04 -15.21
C SER A 54 24.72 8.06 -14.54
N ASN A 55 24.74 8.35 -13.22
CA ASN A 55 25.97 8.39 -12.41
C ASN A 55 25.76 7.58 -11.12
N PRO A 56 25.73 6.24 -11.23
CA PRO A 56 25.42 5.38 -10.10
C PRO A 56 26.51 5.43 -9.03
N THR A 57 26.10 5.52 -7.79
CA THR A 57 26.93 5.43 -6.60
C THR A 57 26.54 4.20 -5.77
N GLU A 58 27.25 3.95 -4.67
CA GLU A 58 26.89 2.91 -3.70
C GLU A 58 25.47 3.10 -3.11
N LEU A 59 24.92 4.32 -3.15
CA LEU A 59 23.57 4.63 -2.67
C LEU A 59 22.46 4.31 -3.69
N LEU A 60 22.79 3.81 -4.88
CA LEU A 60 21.80 3.51 -5.92
C LEU A 60 20.66 2.60 -5.40
N PRO A 61 20.89 1.50 -4.64
CA PRO A 61 19.80 0.69 -4.10
C PRO A 61 18.85 1.49 -3.21
N VAL A 62 19.37 2.40 -2.39
CA VAL A 62 18.57 3.24 -1.48
C VAL A 62 17.72 4.23 -2.27
N HIS A 63 18.26 4.83 -3.34
CA HIS A 63 17.51 5.69 -4.24
C HIS A 63 16.35 4.95 -4.92
N LEU A 64 16.59 3.72 -5.39
CA LEU A 64 15.55 2.90 -6.03
C LEU A 64 14.47 2.47 -5.02
N LEU A 65 14.85 2.10 -3.80
CA LEU A 65 13.90 1.78 -2.73
C LEU A 65 13.05 3.00 -2.33
N SER A 66 13.66 4.18 -2.26
CA SER A 66 12.95 5.42 -2.00
C SER A 66 11.96 5.75 -3.12
N PHE A 67 12.38 5.67 -4.38
CA PHE A 67 11.55 6.09 -5.50
C PHE A 67 10.42 5.10 -5.82
N PHE A 68 10.66 3.79 -5.76
CA PHE A 68 9.71 2.78 -6.22
C PHE A 68 8.97 2.05 -5.08
N GLY A 69 9.44 2.11 -3.84
CA GLY A 69 8.88 1.29 -2.76
C GLY A 69 7.46 1.67 -2.35
N HIS A 70 7.02 2.93 -2.55
CA HIS A 70 5.65 3.38 -2.28
C HIS A 70 4.61 2.60 -3.11
N TYR A 71 4.99 2.01 -4.23
CA TYR A 71 4.10 1.18 -5.06
C TYR A 71 3.60 -0.10 -4.39
N GLY A 72 4.03 -0.40 -3.17
CA GLY A 72 3.35 -1.39 -2.34
C GLY A 72 1.89 -1.02 -2.00
N VAL A 73 1.54 0.28 -1.94
CA VAL A 73 0.18 0.75 -1.63
C VAL A 73 -0.86 0.26 -2.65
N PRO A 74 -0.69 0.43 -3.97
CA PRO A 74 -1.60 -0.12 -4.98
C PRO A 74 -1.87 -1.62 -4.83
N VAL A 75 -0.88 -2.41 -4.42
CA VAL A 75 -1.05 -3.86 -4.20
C VAL A 75 -2.00 -4.13 -3.03
N PHE A 76 -1.89 -3.38 -1.92
CA PHE A 76 -2.84 -3.50 -0.80
C PHE A 76 -4.26 -3.11 -1.19
N LEU A 77 -4.42 -2.05 -1.99
CA LEU A 77 -5.73 -1.61 -2.47
C LEU A 77 -6.37 -2.65 -3.39
N PHE A 78 -5.61 -3.21 -4.33
CA PHE A 78 -6.04 -4.31 -5.18
C PHE A 78 -6.50 -5.53 -4.36
N LEU A 79 -5.67 -5.99 -3.43
CA LEU A 79 -5.99 -7.13 -2.57
C LEU A 79 -7.20 -6.88 -1.67
N SER A 80 -7.45 -5.63 -1.28
CA SER A 80 -8.64 -5.26 -0.52
C SER A 80 -9.90 -5.38 -1.37
N GLY A 81 -9.91 -4.84 -2.59
CA GLY A 81 -11.03 -4.99 -3.54
C GLY A 81 -11.30 -6.45 -3.88
N PHE A 82 -10.24 -7.21 -4.21
CA PHE A 82 -10.32 -8.65 -4.51
C PHE A 82 -10.90 -9.45 -3.33
N GLY A 83 -10.40 -9.21 -2.11
CA GLY A 83 -10.84 -9.91 -0.91
C GLY A 83 -12.30 -9.60 -0.52
N LEU A 84 -12.78 -8.37 -0.77
CA LEU A 84 -14.18 -8.02 -0.54
C LEU A 84 -15.11 -8.83 -1.45
N VAL A 85 -14.79 -8.94 -2.73
CA VAL A 85 -15.59 -9.76 -3.67
C VAL A 85 -15.60 -11.21 -3.24
N LYS A 86 -14.43 -11.79 -2.97
CA LYS A 86 -14.32 -13.19 -2.52
C LYS A 86 -15.11 -13.46 -1.24
N LYS A 87 -15.12 -12.51 -0.31
CA LYS A 87 -15.82 -12.66 0.97
C LYS A 87 -17.33 -12.44 0.87
N TYR A 88 -17.78 -11.43 0.10
CA TYR A 88 -19.16 -10.94 0.17
C TYR A 88 -20.01 -11.20 -1.08
N GLU A 89 -19.37 -11.43 -2.24
CA GLU A 89 -20.11 -11.66 -3.48
C GLU A 89 -20.09 -13.14 -3.90
N THR A 90 -19.00 -13.87 -3.61
CA THR A 90 -18.85 -15.29 -4.01
C THR A 90 -19.39 -16.26 -2.97
N CYS A 91 -19.27 -15.96 -1.67
CA CYS A 91 -19.86 -16.79 -0.63
C CYS A 91 -21.34 -16.48 -0.44
N CYS A 92 -22.19 -17.53 -0.36
CA CYS A 92 -23.63 -17.43 -0.10
C CYS A 92 -23.97 -16.98 1.33
N THR A 93 -23.17 -16.11 1.94
CA THR A 93 -23.43 -15.56 3.27
C THR A 93 -24.61 -14.60 3.22
N SER A 94 -25.48 -14.71 4.25
CA SER A 94 -26.66 -13.87 4.46
C SER A 94 -26.35 -12.39 4.19
N GLN A 95 -27.30 -11.67 3.60
CA GLN A 95 -27.18 -10.24 3.31
C GLN A 95 -26.86 -9.47 4.60
N THR A 96 -25.58 -9.13 4.78
CA THR A 96 -25.14 -8.28 5.89
C THR A 96 -25.69 -6.87 5.68
N SER A 97 -26.32 -6.28 6.69
CA SER A 97 -26.79 -4.88 6.60
C SER A 97 -25.64 -3.91 6.35
N GLN A 98 -25.93 -2.76 5.74
CA GLN A 98 -24.91 -1.74 5.43
C GLN A 98 -24.20 -1.26 6.69
N THR A 99 -24.97 -0.96 7.74
CA THR A 99 -24.43 -0.49 9.03
C THR A 99 -23.51 -1.54 9.68
N ARG A 100 -23.93 -2.82 9.67
CA ARG A 100 -23.13 -3.92 10.24
C ARG A 100 -21.82 -4.11 9.46
N PHE A 101 -21.85 -4.01 8.12
CA PHE A 101 -20.67 -4.07 7.28
C PHE A 101 -19.70 -2.93 7.60
N LEU A 102 -20.16 -1.67 7.64
CA LEU A 102 -19.33 -0.51 7.90
C LEU A 102 -18.74 -0.54 9.31
N ARG A 103 -19.56 -0.86 10.32
CA ARG A 103 -19.11 -1.02 11.70
C ARG A 103 -18.01 -2.09 11.82
N TYR A 104 -18.19 -3.23 11.16
CA TYR A 104 -17.20 -4.31 11.16
C TYR A 104 -15.86 -3.84 10.60
N HIS A 105 -15.88 -3.19 9.43
CA HIS A 105 -14.65 -2.74 8.77
C HIS A 105 -13.99 -1.58 9.52
N TYR A 106 -14.77 -0.64 10.05
CA TYR A 106 -14.26 0.43 10.91
C TYR A 106 -13.55 -0.15 12.14
N LEU A 107 -14.20 -1.01 12.89
CA LEU A 107 -13.62 -1.61 14.11
C LEU A 107 -12.38 -2.46 13.80
N LYS A 108 -12.36 -3.14 12.64
CA LYS A 108 -11.19 -3.90 12.20
C LYS A 108 -9.98 -2.99 11.94
N LEU A 109 -10.18 -1.86 11.29
CA LEU A 109 -9.14 -0.86 11.07
C LEU A 109 -8.74 -0.18 12.39
N PHE A 110 -9.72 0.21 13.20
CA PHE A 110 -9.54 0.88 14.47
C PHE A 110 -8.68 0.07 15.45
N ARG A 111 -8.87 -1.24 15.49
CA ARG A 111 -8.06 -2.14 16.33
C ARG A 111 -6.57 -2.05 16.02
N MET A 112 -6.21 -1.94 14.74
CA MET A 112 -4.80 -1.78 14.32
C MET A 112 -4.31 -0.36 14.58
N LEU A 113 -5.12 0.63 14.22
CA LEU A 113 -4.81 2.04 14.41
C LEU A 113 -4.53 2.38 15.88
N ILE A 114 -5.43 1.99 16.79
CA ILE A 114 -5.29 2.37 18.21
C ILE A 114 -4.06 1.74 18.86
N VAL A 115 -3.73 0.49 18.52
CA VAL A 115 -2.51 -0.15 19.05
C VAL A 115 -1.27 0.57 18.53
N GLY A 116 -1.15 0.79 17.22
CA GLY A 116 -0.01 1.46 16.63
C GLY A 116 0.14 2.91 17.13
N PHE A 117 -0.97 3.65 17.17
CA PHE A 117 -0.97 5.05 17.61
C PHE A 117 -0.60 5.18 19.10
N SER A 118 -1.15 4.33 19.97
CA SER A 118 -0.80 4.33 21.39
C SER A 118 0.69 4.02 21.63
N ILE A 119 1.24 3.01 20.95
CA ILE A 119 2.67 2.70 21.06
C ILE A 119 3.52 3.87 20.53
N PHE A 120 3.10 4.49 19.41
CA PHE A 120 3.81 5.64 18.88
C PHE A 120 3.83 6.81 19.87
N LEU A 121 2.70 7.14 20.49
CA LEU A 121 2.60 8.22 21.49
C LEU A 121 3.52 7.98 22.71
N VAL A 122 3.60 6.74 23.19
CA VAL A 122 4.51 6.37 24.29
C VAL A 122 5.97 6.55 23.87
N VAL A 123 6.34 6.04 22.69
CA VAL A 123 7.71 6.17 22.16
C VAL A 123 8.05 7.65 21.92
N ASP A 124 7.13 8.41 21.35
CA ASP A 124 7.32 9.86 21.12
C ASP A 124 7.54 10.62 22.42
N ALA A 125 6.80 10.27 23.49
CA ALA A 125 6.93 10.92 24.79
C ALA A 125 8.28 10.70 25.47
N VAL A 126 8.98 9.59 25.19
CA VAL A 126 10.26 9.23 25.79
C VAL A 126 11.48 9.44 24.89
N THR A 127 11.26 9.84 23.63
CA THR A 127 12.35 10.07 22.65
C THR A 127 12.53 11.56 22.34
N PRO A 128 13.75 11.99 21.92
CA PRO A 128 13.99 13.36 21.48
C PRO A 128 13.16 13.73 20.24
N GLY A 129 12.89 15.02 20.04
CA GLY A 129 12.14 15.51 18.88
C GLY A 129 10.67 15.14 18.94
N ARG A 130 10.01 15.46 20.06
CA ARG A 130 8.58 15.22 20.26
C ARG A 130 7.74 15.97 19.23
N PHE A 131 6.71 15.31 18.74
CA PHE A 131 5.72 15.94 17.86
C PHE A 131 4.65 16.68 18.68
N ALA A 132 4.18 17.80 18.15
CA ALA A 132 3.03 18.49 18.71
C ALA A 132 1.73 17.83 18.21
N PHE A 133 0.88 17.39 19.14
CA PHE A 133 -0.42 16.81 18.82
C PHE A 133 -1.54 17.80 19.14
N HIS A 134 -2.21 18.28 18.08
CA HIS A 134 -3.45 19.04 18.24
C HIS A 134 -4.62 18.08 18.41
N TRP A 135 -5.46 18.30 19.39
CA TRP A 135 -6.58 17.37 19.72
C TRP A 135 -7.55 17.16 18.54
N GLN A 136 -7.76 18.21 17.71
CA GLN A 136 -8.59 18.11 16.51
C GLN A 136 -8.03 17.05 15.52
N ASN A 137 -6.72 17.04 15.32
CA ASN A 137 -6.04 16.09 14.44
C ASN A 137 -6.06 14.67 15.03
N VAL A 138 -5.95 14.56 16.37
CA VAL A 138 -6.10 13.25 17.06
C VAL A 138 -7.50 12.68 16.84
N ILE A 139 -8.56 13.51 17.00
CA ILE A 139 -9.94 13.09 16.71
C ILE A 139 -10.09 12.70 15.24
N ALA A 140 -9.57 13.51 14.30
CA ALA A 140 -9.61 13.22 12.87
C ALA A 140 -8.93 11.88 12.54
N GLN A 141 -7.80 11.59 13.19
CA GLN A 141 -7.09 10.31 13.04
C GLN A 141 -7.89 9.13 13.59
N LEU A 142 -8.44 9.25 14.80
CA LEU A 142 -9.22 8.19 15.44
C LEU A 142 -10.53 7.90 14.69
N LEU A 143 -11.18 8.91 14.13
CA LEU A 143 -12.36 8.77 13.29
C LEU A 143 -12.03 8.44 11.83
N MET A 144 -10.74 8.31 11.47
CA MET A 144 -10.25 7.95 10.13
C MET A 144 -10.72 8.89 9.02
N TYR A 145 -10.74 10.20 9.27
CA TYR A 145 -10.97 11.19 8.22
C TYR A 145 -9.79 12.17 8.04
N ILE A 146 -8.66 11.90 8.68
CA ILE A 146 -7.45 12.74 8.58
C ILE A 146 -6.98 12.94 7.13
N ASN A 147 -7.17 11.94 6.29
CA ASN A 147 -6.81 11.97 4.86
C ASN A 147 -7.62 12.97 4.02
N VAL A 148 -8.71 13.51 4.56
CA VAL A 148 -9.51 14.57 3.90
C VAL A 148 -8.93 15.95 4.17
N LEU A 149 -8.17 16.10 5.26
CA LEU A 149 -7.53 17.35 5.64
C LEU A 149 -6.31 17.63 4.76
N PRO A 150 -5.89 18.90 4.63
CA PRO A 150 -4.65 19.25 3.91
C PRO A 150 -3.44 18.59 4.54
N GLU A 151 -2.48 18.15 3.71
CA GLU A 151 -1.19 17.60 4.13
C GLU A 151 -1.28 16.56 5.27
N PRO A 152 -2.09 15.49 5.10
CA PRO A 152 -2.45 14.58 6.19
C PRO A 152 -1.24 13.88 6.82
N GLU A 153 -0.14 13.73 6.08
CA GLU A 153 1.10 13.14 6.58
C GLU A 153 1.93 14.09 7.46
N LYS A 154 1.64 15.41 7.42
CA LYS A 154 2.39 16.42 8.18
C LYS A 154 1.66 16.89 9.44
N ILE A 155 0.32 16.90 9.43
CA ILE A 155 -0.49 17.45 10.50
C ILE A 155 -0.64 16.54 11.71
N ILE A 156 -0.31 15.25 11.59
CA ILE A 156 -0.28 14.27 12.68
C ILE A 156 0.76 13.17 12.41
N TRP A 157 1.34 12.64 13.47
CA TRP A 157 2.27 11.52 13.39
C TRP A 157 1.68 10.27 14.08
N PRO A 158 1.91 9.06 13.52
CA PRO A 158 2.62 8.77 12.24
C PRO A 158 1.81 9.21 11.01
N GLY A 159 2.46 10.00 10.13
CA GLY A 159 1.81 10.56 8.96
C GLY A 159 1.14 9.53 8.04
N ILE A 160 1.79 8.38 7.85
CA ILE A 160 1.27 7.30 6.97
C ILE A 160 -0.09 6.72 7.41
N TYR A 161 -0.58 7.04 8.59
CA TYR A 161 -1.86 6.53 9.08
C TYR A 161 -3.07 7.17 8.37
N TRP A 162 -2.86 8.15 7.47
CA TRP A 162 -3.88 8.61 6.54
C TRP A 162 -4.52 7.45 5.76
N PHE A 163 -3.75 6.37 5.52
CA PHE A 163 -4.19 5.18 4.81
C PHE A 163 -5.41 4.48 5.45
N PHE A 164 -5.59 4.56 6.76
CA PHE A 164 -6.79 4.03 7.42
C PHE A 164 -8.06 4.74 6.95
N GLY A 165 -7.98 6.06 6.76
CA GLY A 165 -9.08 6.87 6.22
C GLY A 165 -9.39 6.51 4.77
N LEU A 166 -8.38 6.40 3.91
CA LEU A 166 -8.53 5.93 2.54
C LEU A 166 -9.22 4.56 2.48
N MET A 167 -8.78 3.61 3.31
CA MET A 167 -9.37 2.27 3.35
C MET A 167 -10.84 2.29 3.77
N LEU A 168 -11.18 3.11 4.78
CA LEU A 168 -12.56 3.27 5.22
C LEU A 168 -13.45 3.85 4.11
N GLN A 169 -12.97 4.89 3.42
CA GLN A 169 -13.67 5.49 2.27
C GLN A 169 -13.93 4.45 1.17
N LEU A 170 -12.94 3.65 0.81
CA LEU A 170 -13.09 2.60 -0.21
C LEU A 170 -14.07 1.51 0.23
N TYR A 171 -14.14 1.16 1.52
CA TYR A 171 -15.15 0.24 2.02
C TYR A 171 -16.57 0.84 1.95
N ILE A 172 -16.71 2.14 2.21
CA ILE A 172 -17.98 2.86 2.04
C ILE A 172 -18.39 2.84 0.57
N VAL A 173 -17.49 3.24 -0.34
CA VAL A 173 -17.73 3.24 -1.80
C VAL A 173 -18.10 1.84 -2.28
N TYR A 174 -17.35 0.80 -1.87
CA TYR A 174 -17.69 -0.57 -2.22
C TYR A 174 -19.09 -0.92 -1.79
N ARG A 175 -19.46 -0.68 -0.53
CA ARG A 175 -20.74 -1.10 0.01
C ARG A 175 -21.93 -0.37 -0.58
N LEU A 176 -21.79 0.94 -0.84
CA LEU A 176 -22.89 1.78 -1.30
C LEU A 176 -23.03 1.76 -2.83
N LEU A 177 -21.93 1.76 -3.57
CA LEU A 177 -21.96 1.95 -5.02
C LEU A 177 -21.63 0.70 -5.83
N LEU A 178 -20.75 -0.20 -5.32
CA LEU A 178 -20.15 -1.25 -6.14
C LEU A 178 -20.63 -2.68 -5.78
N TYR A 179 -21.10 -2.89 -4.55
CA TYR A 179 -21.48 -4.20 -4.07
C TYR A 179 -22.56 -4.85 -4.95
N ARG A 180 -22.24 -5.99 -5.57
CA ARG A 180 -23.12 -6.75 -6.48
C ARG A 180 -23.63 -5.94 -7.69
N ARG A 181 -23.02 -4.79 -8.01
CA ARG A 181 -23.31 -4.05 -9.24
C ARG A 181 -22.50 -4.60 -10.40
N SER A 182 -22.93 -4.30 -11.63
CA SER A 182 -22.20 -4.69 -12.84
C SER A 182 -20.75 -4.23 -12.79
N SER A 183 -19.82 -5.00 -13.36
CA SER A 183 -18.42 -4.60 -13.49
C SER A 183 -18.25 -3.32 -14.32
N TRP A 184 -19.18 -2.99 -15.20
CA TRP A 184 -19.18 -1.71 -15.93
C TRP A 184 -19.36 -0.50 -15.01
N VAL A 185 -20.09 -0.64 -13.90
CA VAL A 185 -20.19 0.44 -12.88
C VAL A 185 -18.84 0.66 -12.22
N VAL A 186 -18.08 -0.42 -11.96
CA VAL A 186 -16.70 -0.31 -11.42
C VAL A 186 -15.79 0.38 -12.42
N VAL A 187 -15.83 -0.03 -13.69
CA VAL A 187 -15.05 0.59 -14.78
C VAL A 187 -15.42 2.07 -14.91
N GLY A 188 -16.70 2.40 -14.94
CA GLY A 188 -17.17 3.80 -15.02
C GLY A 188 -16.65 4.64 -13.88
N LEU A 189 -16.66 4.13 -12.63
CA LEU A 189 -16.14 4.85 -11.48
C LEU A 189 -14.60 5.01 -11.54
N ILE A 190 -13.88 3.98 -12.01
CA ILE A 190 -12.43 4.09 -12.26
C ILE A 190 -12.15 5.21 -13.26
N VAL A 191 -12.88 5.24 -14.39
CA VAL A 191 -12.71 6.27 -15.43
C VAL A 191 -13.00 7.66 -14.89
N VAL A 192 -14.09 7.84 -14.15
CA VAL A 192 -14.41 9.13 -13.52
C VAL A 192 -13.31 9.57 -12.57
N CYS A 193 -12.85 8.69 -11.69
CA CYS A 193 -11.78 9.02 -10.73
C CYS A 193 -10.45 9.31 -11.44
N TRP A 194 -10.15 8.65 -12.55
CA TRP A 194 -8.97 8.90 -13.37
C TRP A 194 -9.08 10.25 -14.08
N LEU A 195 -10.23 10.57 -14.70
CA LEU A 195 -10.46 11.86 -15.35
C LEU A 195 -10.31 13.01 -14.37
N LEU A 196 -10.85 12.89 -13.14
CA LEU A 196 -10.70 13.92 -12.11
C LEU A 196 -9.22 14.19 -11.78
N GLN A 197 -8.34 13.20 -11.87
CA GLN A 197 -6.91 13.38 -11.62
C GLN A 197 -6.19 13.94 -12.85
N VAL A 198 -6.53 13.48 -14.06
CA VAL A 198 -5.86 13.89 -15.30
C VAL A 198 -6.03 15.38 -15.62
N PHE A 199 -7.16 15.97 -15.17
CA PHE A 199 -7.44 17.38 -15.35
C PHE A 199 -6.88 18.28 -14.24
N CYS A 200 -6.19 17.70 -13.25
CA CYS A 200 -5.48 18.48 -12.23
C CYS A 200 -4.10 18.91 -12.75
N GLU A 201 -3.60 20.00 -12.19
CA GLU A 201 -2.20 20.37 -12.33
C GLU A 201 -1.31 19.29 -11.68
N PRO A 202 -0.23 18.82 -12.37
CA PRO A 202 0.58 17.71 -11.89
C PRO A 202 1.21 17.90 -10.51
N ASP A 203 1.66 19.11 -10.20
CA ASP A 203 2.24 19.53 -8.91
C ASP A 203 1.22 20.25 -8.00
N GLY A 204 -0.06 20.29 -8.41
CA GLY A 204 -1.12 21.05 -7.75
C GLY A 204 -1.61 20.42 -6.45
N GLU A 205 -2.10 21.26 -5.53
CA GLU A 205 -2.70 20.83 -4.26
C GLU A 205 -3.97 19.99 -4.46
N MET A 206 -4.74 20.26 -5.52
CA MET A 206 -5.94 19.47 -5.81
C MET A 206 -5.60 18.02 -6.11
N LEU A 207 -4.59 17.76 -6.94
CA LEU A 207 -4.12 16.40 -7.23
C LEU A 207 -3.67 15.71 -5.94
N ASN A 208 -2.89 16.40 -5.10
CA ASN A 208 -2.45 15.89 -3.80
C ASN A 208 -3.65 15.41 -2.96
N ARG A 209 -4.66 16.26 -2.79
CA ARG A 209 -5.87 15.93 -2.04
C ARG A 209 -6.64 14.75 -2.63
N LEU A 210 -6.79 14.68 -3.95
CA LEU A 210 -7.48 13.55 -4.59
C LEU A 210 -6.75 12.23 -4.35
N ARG A 211 -5.41 12.25 -4.36
CA ARG A 211 -4.60 11.05 -4.20
C ARG A 211 -4.55 10.50 -2.78
N TYR A 212 -4.71 11.33 -1.76
CA TYR A 212 -4.90 10.86 -0.38
C TYR A 212 -6.29 10.25 -0.13
N ASN A 213 -7.22 10.38 -1.06
CA ASN A 213 -8.60 9.95 -0.91
C ASN A 213 -8.98 8.80 -1.85
N CYS A 214 -10.19 8.29 -1.72
CA CYS A 214 -10.68 7.15 -2.51
C CYS A 214 -10.59 7.36 -4.03
N ILE A 215 -10.52 8.61 -4.50
CA ILE A 215 -10.34 8.93 -5.93
C ILE A 215 -8.98 8.42 -6.42
N GLY A 216 -7.89 8.70 -5.69
CA GLY A 216 -6.56 8.17 -6.01
C GLY A 216 -6.44 6.65 -5.86
N GLY A 217 -7.16 6.09 -4.87
CA GLY A 217 -7.15 4.64 -4.61
C GLY A 217 -8.07 3.81 -5.50
N MET A 218 -8.99 4.44 -6.27
CA MET A 218 -10.04 3.71 -6.98
C MET A 218 -9.52 2.80 -8.08
N LEU A 219 -8.49 3.19 -8.83
CA LEU A 219 -7.95 2.37 -9.93
C LEU A 219 -7.48 1.00 -9.43
N PRO A 220 -6.50 0.86 -8.54
CA PRO A 220 -6.05 -0.46 -8.07
C PRO A 220 -7.13 -1.21 -7.29
N PHE A 221 -7.96 -0.53 -6.49
CA PHE A 221 -9.06 -1.15 -5.74
C PHE A 221 -10.13 -1.72 -6.67
N GLY A 222 -10.55 -0.96 -7.68
CA GLY A 222 -11.52 -1.39 -8.67
C GLY A 222 -11.02 -2.54 -9.54
N LEU A 223 -9.72 -2.54 -9.91
CA LEU A 223 -9.09 -3.69 -10.57
C LEU A 223 -9.19 -4.95 -9.70
N GLY A 224 -9.00 -4.82 -8.38
CA GLY A 224 -9.19 -5.92 -7.44
C GLY A 224 -10.61 -6.46 -7.45
N ILE A 225 -11.63 -5.59 -7.49
CA ILE A 225 -13.04 -5.99 -7.59
C ILE A 225 -13.29 -6.74 -8.90
N ILE A 226 -12.84 -6.21 -10.03
CA ILE A 226 -12.99 -6.83 -11.35
C ILE A 226 -12.32 -8.21 -11.36
N ALA A 227 -11.06 -8.29 -10.93
CA ALA A 227 -10.33 -9.55 -10.85
C ALA A 227 -11.01 -10.58 -9.92
N GLY A 228 -11.58 -10.13 -8.79
CA GLY A 228 -12.32 -10.99 -7.86
C GLY A 228 -13.58 -11.60 -8.46
N ARG A 229 -14.24 -10.90 -9.38
CA ARG A 229 -15.43 -11.35 -10.12
C ARG A 229 -15.09 -12.25 -11.29
N PHE A 230 -13.88 -12.16 -11.82
CA PHE A 230 -13.46 -12.97 -12.96
C PHE A 230 -13.27 -14.43 -12.51
N ASN A 231 -14.15 -15.30 -13.01
CA ASN A 231 -14.16 -16.75 -12.72
C ASN A 231 -13.63 -17.59 -13.89
N SER A 232 -13.00 -16.99 -14.91
CA SER A 232 -12.49 -17.73 -16.06
C SER A 232 -11.18 -18.43 -15.69
N PRO A 233 -11.06 -19.75 -15.94
CA PRO A 233 -9.77 -20.41 -15.88
C PRO A 233 -8.93 -19.89 -17.04
N LEU A 234 -7.82 -19.22 -16.78
CA LEU A 234 -6.75 -19.17 -17.78
C LEU A 234 -6.40 -20.62 -18.12
N SER A 235 -6.57 -20.95 -19.37
CA SER A 235 -6.56 -22.29 -19.97
C SER A 235 -5.61 -23.30 -19.29
N PRO A 236 -6.06 -24.54 -19.01
CA PRO A 236 -5.22 -25.62 -18.50
C PRO A 236 -4.12 -26.07 -19.48
N LEU A 237 -4.05 -25.51 -20.67
CA LEU A 237 -3.13 -25.86 -21.77
C LEU A 237 -1.70 -25.30 -21.60
N LEU A 238 -1.45 -24.42 -20.63
CA LEU A 238 -0.10 -23.90 -20.43
C LEU A 238 0.68 -24.82 -19.49
N SER A 239 1.74 -25.40 -19.99
CA SER A 239 2.66 -26.21 -19.17
C SER A 239 3.25 -25.36 -18.04
N PRO A 240 3.64 -25.94 -16.88
CA PRO A 240 4.27 -25.21 -15.78
C PRO A 240 5.48 -24.38 -16.22
N LEU A 241 6.30 -24.90 -17.15
CA LEU A 241 7.46 -24.20 -17.72
C LEU A 241 7.04 -22.95 -18.52
N TYR A 242 6.00 -23.08 -19.35
CA TYR A 242 5.49 -21.94 -20.11
C TYR A 242 4.88 -20.89 -19.19
N THR A 243 4.17 -21.30 -18.14
CA THR A 243 3.62 -20.37 -17.11
C THR A 243 4.73 -19.61 -16.41
N PHE A 244 5.84 -20.26 -16.06
CA PHE A 244 6.99 -19.59 -15.42
C PHE A 244 7.63 -18.56 -16.36
N HIS A 245 7.98 -18.93 -17.57
CA HIS A 245 8.58 -18.03 -18.56
C HIS A 245 7.66 -16.85 -18.89
N PHE A 246 6.36 -17.11 -19.08
CA PHE A 246 5.38 -16.07 -19.34
C PHE A 246 5.27 -15.10 -18.15
N SER A 247 5.26 -15.61 -16.91
CA SER A 247 5.21 -14.77 -15.71
C SER A 247 6.47 -13.92 -15.55
N LEU A 248 7.64 -14.48 -15.80
CA LEU A 248 8.91 -13.74 -15.77
C LEU A 248 8.94 -12.65 -16.85
N PHE A 249 8.54 -12.96 -18.07
CA PHE A 249 8.41 -11.98 -19.16
C PHE A 249 7.44 -10.86 -18.79
N THR A 250 6.27 -11.22 -18.25
CA THR A 250 5.25 -10.26 -17.80
C THR A 250 5.79 -9.35 -16.69
N PHE A 251 6.55 -9.89 -15.75
CA PHE A 251 7.20 -9.10 -14.70
C PHE A 251 8.21 -8.10 -15.26
N ILE A 252 9.09 -8.56 -16.16
CA ILE A 252 10.10 -7.69 -16.79
C ILE A 252 9.40 -6.58 -17.60
N LEU A 253 8.41 -6.93 -18.40
CA LEU A 253 7.65 -5.96 -19.20
C LEU A 253 6.92 -4.96 -18.30
N ALA A 254 6.26 -5.41 -17.25
CA ALA A 254 5.56 -4.54 -16.30
C ALA A 254 6.53 -3.60 -15.60
N SER A 255 7.71 -4.08 -15.19
CA SER A 255 8.76 -3.24 -14.57
C SER A 255 9.29 -2.18 -15.52
N LEU A 256 9.51 -2.54 -16.79
CA LEU A 256 9.91 -1.59 -17.83
C LEU A 256 8.83 -0.53 -18.08
N LEU A 257 7.56 -0.94 -18.14
CA LEU A 257 6.44 -0.02 -18.32
C LEU A 257 6.30 0.92 -17.12
N VAL A 258 6.42 0.43 -15.87
CA VAL A 258 6.43 1.27 -14.67
C VAL A 258 7.54 2.33 -14.76
N PHE A 259 8.73 1.93 -15.17
CA PHE A 259 9.85 2.84 -15.32
C PHE A 259 9.57 3.90 -16.38
N VAL A 260 9.22 3.50 -17.61
CA VAL A 260 8.98 4.42 -18.74
C VAL A 260 7.80 5.35 -18.47
N MET A 261 6.69 4.81 -17.95
CA MET A 261 5.48 5.57 -17.66
C MET A 261 5.66 6.57 -16.50
N GLY A 262 6.66 6.38 -15.65
CA GLY A 262 7.00 7.30 -14.57
C GLY A 262 7.49 8.66 -15.03
N PHE A 263 7.87 8.83 -16.30
CA PHE A 263 8.39 10.10 -16.85
C PHE A 263 7.33 11.02 -17.47
N SER A 264 6.07 10.62 -17.51
CA SER A 264 4.98 11.48 -18.00
C SER A 264 3.77 11.41 -17.06
N PHE A 265 3.22 12.56 -16.71
CA PHE A 265 2.09 12.67 -15.79
C PHE A 265 0.90 11.78 -16.17
N GLN A 266 0.47 11.84 -17.43
CA GLN A 266 -0.70 11.09 -17.90
C GLN A 266 -0.47 9.57 -17.82
N SER A 267 0.73 9.10 -18.18
CA SER A 267 1.08 7.68 -18.09
C SER A 267 1.32 7.23 -16.65
N TRP A 268 1.91 8.08 -15.80
CA TRP A 268 2.14 7.80 -14.39
C TRP A 268 0.86 7.43 -13.63
N LEU A 269 -0.28 8.02 -13.97
CA LEU A 269 -1.57 7.68 -13.36
C LEU A 269 -2.00 6.21 -13.59
N TRP A 270 -1.44 5.55 -14.64
CA TRP A 270 -1.71 4.14 -14.94
C TRP A 270 -0.74 3.16 -14.31
N ILE A 271 0.36 3.62 -13.73
CA ILE A 271 1.37 2.76 -13.10
C ILE A 271 0.79 1.73 -12.14
N PRO A 272 -0.23 2.04 -11.30
CA PRO A 272 -0.83 1.04 -10.41
C PRO A 272 -1.30 -0.24 -11.10
N VAL A 273 -1.72 -0.17 -12.37
CA VAL A 273 -2.11 -1.34 -13.17
C VAL A 273 -0.93 -2.29 -13.36
N PHE A 274 0.19 -1.74 -13.81
CA PHE A 274 1.40 -2.52 -14.12
C PHE A 274 2.09 -3.04 -12.87
N ILE A 275 2.03 -2.29 -11.77
CA ILE A 275 2.48 -2.75 -10.44
C ILE A 275 1.70 -4.00 -10.01
N VAL A 276 0.39 -3.98 -10.12
CA VAL A 276 -0.46 -5.13 -9.76
C VAL A 276 -0.14 -6.32 -10.68
N ILE A 277 -0.06 -6.10 -11.99
CA ILE A 277 0.27 -7.16 -12.98
C ILE A 277 1.66 -7.74 -12.66
N GLY A 278 2.67 -6.90 -12.45
CA GLY A 278 4.02 -7.34 -12.12
C GLY A 278 4.08 -8.12 -10.80
N CYS A 279 3.37 -7.66 -9.77
CA CYS A 279 3.32 -8.36 -8.48
C CYS A 279 2.63 -9.74 -8.60
N VAL A 280 1.53 -9.83 -9.37
CA VAL A 280 0.88 -11.12 -9.66
C VAL A 280 1.85 -12.04 -10.42
N ALA A 281 2.54 -11.53 -11.43
CA ALA A 281 3.51 -12.30 -12.20
C ALA A 281 4.65 -12.84 -11.34
N VAL A 282 5.20 -12.01 -10.43
CA VAL A 282 6.26 -12.42 -9.49
C VAL A 282 5.80 -13.58 -8.62
N VAL A 283 4.64 -13.46 -7.95
CA VAL A 283 4.19 -14.54 -7.04
C VAL A 283 3.84 -15.83 -7.80
N LYS A 284 3.40 -15.74 -9.06
CA LYS A 284 3.15 -16.91 -9.92
C LYS A 284 4.43 -17.63 -10.35
N ALA A 285 5.52 -16.89 -10.54
CA ALA A 285 6.83 -17.44 -10.89
C ALA A 285 7.67 -17.86 -9.67
N MET A 286 7.21 -17.53 -8.47
CA MET A 286 8.01 -17.67 -7.26
C MET A 286 8.15 -19.13 -6.83
N PRO A 287 9.38 -19.63 -6.52
CA PRO A 287 9.55 -20.96 -5.97
C PRO A 287 8.92 -21.07 -4.58
N GLU A 288 8.49 -22.26 -4.20
CA GLU A 288 7.69 -22.51 -3.00
C GLU A 288 8.35 -22.03 -1.69
N TRP A 289 9.66 -22.20 -1.57
CA TRP A 289 10.40 -21.79 -0.37
C TRP A 289 10.37 -20.26 -0.19
N LEU A 290 10.51 -19.52 -1.29
CA LEU A 290 10.47 -18.06 -1.28
C LEU A 290 9.04 -17.57 -1.06
N LEU A 291 8.05 -18.21 -1.69
CA LEU A 291 6.63 -17.94 -1.49
C LEU A 291 6.26 -18.08 -0.01
N LYS A 292 6.71 -19.16 0.67
CA LYS A 292 6.48 -19.34 2.12
C LYS A 292 7.05 -18.19 2.96
N GLY A 293 8.23 -17.69 2.61
CA GLY A 293 8.84 -16.53 3.27
C GLY A 293 7.95 -15.28 3.15
N PHE A 294 7.49 -14.95 1.94
CA PHE A 294 6.60 -13.80 1.73
C PHE A 294 5.20 -14.01 2.32
N VAL A 295 4.69 -15.23 2.37
CA VAL A 295 3.44 -15.57 3.09
C VAL A 295 3.56 -15.24 4.57
N TRP A 296 4.71 -15.53 5.19
CA TRP A 296 4.98 -15.17 6.58
C TRP A 296 4.96 -13.65 6.80
N PHE A 297 5.65 -12.88 5.95
CA PHE A 297 5.59 -11.40 5.98
C PHE A 297 4.16 -10.88 5.77
N GLY A 298 3.41 -11.49 4.86
CA GLY A 298 1.98 -11.17 4.66
C GLY A 298 1.13 -11.39 5.91
N GLY A 299 1.47 -12.42 6.71
CA GLY A 299 0.80 -12.72 7.97
C GLY A 299 1.03 -11.67 9.08
N ILE A 300 2.13 -10.92 9.02
CA ILE A 300 2.43 -9.83 9.96
C ILE A 300 2.28 -8.43 9.34
N SER A 301 1.85 -8.33 8.08
CA SER A 301 1.85 -7.08 7.30
C SER A 301 1.08 -5.94 7.96
N ALA A 302 -0.06 -6.22 8.59
CA ALA A 302 -0.85 -5.22 9.29
C ALA A 302 -0.13 -4.65 10.54
N ALA A 303 0.55 -5.53 11.29
CA ALA A 303 1.37 -5.11 12.43
C ALA A 303 2.61 -4.34 11.96
N MET A 304 3.22 -4.77 10.86
CA MET A 304 4.37 -4.09 10.27
C MET A 304 4.00 -2.69 9.78
N PHE A 305 2.80 -2.53 9.20
CA PHE A 305 2.30 -1.23 8.76
C PHE A 305 2.20 -0.23 9.92
N VAL A 306 1.79 -0.65 11.11
CA VAL A 306 1.70 0.26 12.26
C VAL A 306 3.00 0.37 13.07
N ALA A 307 3.90 -0.61 12.96
CA ALA A 307 5.14 -0.63 13.73
C ALA A 307 6.29 0.14 13.06
N HIS A 308 6.41 0.09 11.72
CA HIS A 308 7.58 0.62 11.04
C HIS A 308 7.81 2.14 11.23
N PRO A 309 6.80 3.03 11.32
CA PRO A 309 7.08 4.44 11.58
C PRO A 309 7.58 4.70 13.01
N ILE A 310 7.23 3.82 13.95
CA ILE A 310 7.75 3.88 15.34
C ILE A 310 9.26 3.60 15.32
N VAL A 311 9.66 2.52 14.64
CA VAL A 311 11.07 2.14 14.53
C VAL A 311 11.85 3.15 13.71
N ARG A 312 11.25 3.72 12.64
CA ARG A 312 11.87 4.80 11.90
C ARG A 312 12.21 5.99 12.77
N LYS A 313 11.31 6.44 13.64
CA LYS A 313 11.60 7.54 14.57
C LYS A 313 12.83 7.27 15.45
N LEU A 314 13.03 6.02 15.86
CA LEU A 314 14.16 5.63 16.69
C LEU A 314 15.50 5.61 15.93
N PHE A 315 15.49 5.11 14.68
CA PHE A 315 16.73 4.80 13.96
C PHE A 315 17.08 5.73 12.79
N ILE A 316 16.18 6.64 12.38
CA ILE A 316 16.47 7.55 11.26
C ILE A 316 17.69 8.45 11.56
N THR A 317 17.94 8.79 12.82
CA THR A 317 19.09 9.59 13.24
C THR A 317 20.42 8.86 13.06
N VAL A 318 20.42 7.53 13.01
CA VAL A 318 21.62 6.72 12.72
C VAL A 318 22.04 6.96 11.27
N ALA A 319 21.10 6.90 10.32
CA ALA A 319 21.36 7.20 8.92
C ALA A 319 21.88 8.63 8.69
N TRP A 320 21.50 9.59 9.51
CA TRP A 320 21.93 10.98 9.39
C TRP A 320 23.34 11.24 9.95
N LYS A 321 23.74 10.46 10.96
CA LYS A 321 24.99 10.68 11.71
C LYS A 321 26.11 9.69 11.36
N GLN A 322 25.73 8.53 10.81
CA GLN A 322 26.62 7.42 10.52
C GLN A 322 26.41 6.94 9.09
N ASP A 323 26.42 5.64 8.87
CA ASP A 323 26.13 5.00 7.59
C ASP A 323 24.64 4.75 7.40
N ILE A 324 24.12 5.00 6.19
CA ILE A 324 22.72 4.81 5.86
C ILE A 324 22.34 3.32 5.87
N TYR A 325 23.26 2.43 5.51
CA TYR A 325 23.02 0.99 5.47
C TYR A 325 22.99 0.39 6.86
N ASP A 326 23.83 0.88 7.79
CA ASP A 326 23.77 0.48 9.20
C ASP A 326 22.43 0.83 9.82
N GLY A 327 21.98 2.06 9.59
CA GLY A 327 20.66 2.49 10.03
C GLY A 327 19.52 1.70 9.40
N LEU A 328 19.61 1.40 8.09
CA LEU A 328 18.62 0.61 7.37
C LEU A 328 18.55 -0.83 7.90
N MET A 329 19.70 -1.45 8.15
CA MET A 329 19.76 -2.81 8.70
C MET A 329 19.12 -2.89 10.08
N LEU A 330 19.48 -1.97 10.98
CA LEU A 330 18.88 -1.88 12.31
C LEU A 330 17.36 -1.65 12.23
N TYR A 331 16.94 -0.73 11.36
CA TYR A 331 15.54 -0.46 11.13
C TYR A 331 14.77 -1.70 10.66
N VAL A 332 15.28 -2.45 9.71
CA VAL A 332 14.65 -3.67 9.18
C VAL A 332 14.50 -4.72 10.28
N VAL A 333 15.61 -5.05 10.98
CA VAL A 333 15.61 -6.08 12.02
C VAL A 333 14.65 -5.74 13.15
N VAL A 334 14.74 -4.51 13.68
CA VAL A 334 13.88 -4.08 14.79
C VAL A 334 12.43 -3.93 14.34
N THR A 335 12.16 -3.49 13.10
CA THR A 335 10.78 -3.44 12.58
C THR A 335 10.15 -4.83 12.53
N ILE A 336 10.87 -5.84 12.05
CA ILE A 336 10.36 -7.22 12.00
C ILE A 336 10.07 -7.72 13.42
N ALA A 337 11.00 -7.54 14.36
CA ALA A 337 10.84 -7.98 15.76
C ALA A 337 9.66 -7.27 16.44
N LEU A 338 9.58 -5.94 16.32
CA LEU A 338 8.47 -5.16 16.89
C LEU A 338 7.13 -5.54 16.24
N SER A 339 7.10 -5.77 14.94
CA SER A 339 5.88 -6.17 14.22
C SER A 339 5.34 -7.50 14.71
N TRP A 340 6.23 -8.45 15.01
CA TRP A 340 5.83 -9.72 15.61
C TRP A 340 5.21 -9.49 17.00
N ALA A 341 5.83 -8.68 17.87
CA ALA A 341 5.29 -8.35 19.18
C ALA A 341 3.95 -7.60 19.10
N VAL A 342 3.85 -6.60 18.23
CA VAL A 342 2.62 -5.82 17.97
C VAL A 342 1.50 -6.74 17.47
N LYS A 343 1.82 -7.71 16.62
CA LYS A 343 0.84 -8.71 16.18
C LYS A 343 0.26 -9.50 17.36
N GLN A 344 1.11 -9.92 18.33
CA GLN A 344 0.62 -10.63 19.52
C GLN A 344 -0.36 -9.75 20.34
N ILE A 345 -0.09 -8.45 20.43
CA ILE A 345 -1.00 -7.50 21.12
C ILE A 345 -2.31 -7.38 20.36
N ILE A 346 -2.25 -7.15 19.04
CA ILE A 346 -3.44 -7.04 18.18
C ILE A 346 -4.29 -8.31 18.27
N ASP A 347 -3.68 -9.49 18.23
CA ASP A 347 -4.39 -10.76 18.24
C ASP A 347 -5.12 -11.05 19.59
N ARG A 348 -4.66 -10.45 20.70
CA ARG A 348 -5.35 -10.52 22.01
C ARG A 348 -6.58 -9.63 22.09
N ILE A 349 -6.68 -8.58 21.26
CA ILE A 349 -7.89 -7.74 21.21
C ILE A 349 -8.97 -8.50 20.44
N PRO A 350 -10.19 -8.65 20.98
CA PRO A 350 -11.26 -9.38 20.31
C PRO A 350 -11.52 -8.87 18.89
N SER A 351 -11.56 -9.77 17.92
CA SER A 351 -11.92 -9.44 16.56
C SER A 351 -13.38 -9.03 16.46
N PRO A 352 -13.74 -7.96 15.74
CA PRO A 352 -15.14 -7.61 15.52
C PRO A 352 -15.87 -8.76 14.82
N LYS A 353 -17.11 -9.01 15.22
CA LYS A 353 -17.99 -10.02 14.61
C LYS A 353 -18.83 -9.35 13.52
N LEU A 354 -18.91 -10.03 12.38
CA LEU A 354 -19.71 -9.57 11.23
C LEU A 354 -21.20 -9.80 11.47
#